data_f3aa328b74c2055dec8b2e1dfb1fef7a
#
_entry.id   f3aa328b74c2055dec8b2e1dfb1fef7a
#
_cell.length_a   1.000
_cell.length_b   1.000
_cell.length_c   1.000
_cell.angle_alpha   90.00
_cell.angle_beta   90.00
_cell.angle_gamma   90.00
#
_symmetry.space_group_name_H-M   'P 1'
#
loop_
_entity.id
_entity.type
_entity.pdbx_description
1 polymer ?
#
loop_
_entity_poly.entity_id
_entity_poly.type
_entity_poly.pdbx_seq_one_letter_code
_entity_poly.pdbx_strand_id
1 'polypeptide(L)'
;MQHTNGGRYASYDGDSNWDFYSDRRLKEEIAKEDNLLNRIMNLEVVNYRFIGEEKRQHKELGLIAQDVEPLFPSLVTEQHDDRYDFKIKSIGYNSFGVIAIGGIKELKQQTDAATDSLRAENKALKEELKELKNEMEIVKARLTNVGTQEERLARLEELVEAIEPGE
;
A
#
# COMPACT_ATOMS: atom_id res chain seq x y z
N MET A 1 22.54 1.33 -37.30
CA MET A 1 23.17 2.59 -36.85
C MET A 1 23.41 2.52 -35.35
N GLN A 2 24.65 2.63 -34.92
CA GLN A 2 24.98 2.72 -33.49
C GLN A 2 24.93 4.19 -33.10
N HIS A 3 24.00 4.58 -32.24
CA HIS A 3 24.00 5.89 -31.64
C HIS A 3 24.65 5.80 -30.25
N THR A 4 25.86 6.30 -30.14
CA THR A 4 26.55 6.48 -28.86
C THR A 4 26.17 7.86 -28.30
N ASN A 5 25.29 7.90 -27.30
CA ASN A 5 25.04 9.12 -26.54
C ASN A 5 25.16 8.77 -25.04
N GLY A 6 26.22 9.26 -24.42
CA GLY A 6 26.38 9.24 -22.97
C GLY A 6 26.43 7.85 -22.30
N GLY A 7 27.16 6.88 -22.87
CA GLY A 7 27.38 5.57 -22.26
C GLY A 7 26.21 4.59 -22.29
N ARG A 8 25.09 4.97 -22.91
CA ARG A 8 23.95 4.06 -23.14
C ARG A 8 24.02 3.51 -24.55
N TYR A 9 24.16 2.20 -24.66
CA TYR A 9 24.17 1.51 -25.94
C TYR A 9 22.79 0.93 -26.21
N ALA A 10 22.22 1.23 -27.38
CA ALA A 10 20.98 0.64 -27.86
C ALA A 10 21.23 0.07 -29.23
N SER A 11 20.59 -1.05 -29.55
CA SER A 11 20.55 -1.66 -30.88
C SER A 11 19.12 -1.65 -31.40
N TYR A 12 19.01 -1.50 -32.72
CA TYR A 12 17.77 -1.65 -33.46
C TYR A 12 17.96 -2.81 -34.45
N ASP A 13 17.22 -3.87 -34.27
CA ASP A 13 17.32 -5.10 -35.09
C ASP A 13 16.27 -5.19 -36.20
N GLY A 14 15.41 -4.18 -36.31
CA GLY A 14 14.41 -4.10 -37.38
C GLY A 14 13.00 -4.56 -36.96
N ASP A 15 12.79 -4.96 -35.71
CA ASP A 15 11.49 -5.41 -35.18
C ASP A 15 10.62 -4.27 -34.64
N SER A 16 10.97 -3.01 -34.87
CA SER A 16 10.32 -1.80 -34.41
C SER A 16 10.60 -1.41 -32.94
N ASN A 17 11.48 -2.14 -32.26
CA ASN A 17 11.89 -1.87 -30.89
C ASN A 17 13.35 -1.45 -30.78
N TRP A 18 13.67 -0.71 -29.73
CA TRP A 18 15.02 -0.38 -29.32
C TRP A 18 15.41 -1.23 -28.11
N ASP A 19 16.39 -2.12 -28.30
CA ASP A 19 16.99 -2.88 -27.21
C ASP A 19 18.08 -2.07 -26.52
N PHE A 20 18.02 -1.98 -25.21
CA PHE A 20 19.04 -1.30 -24.40
C PHE A 20 19.96 -2.32 -23.75
N TYR A 21 21.25 -2.16 -23.94
CA TYR A 21 22.24 -3.04 -23.32
C TYR A 21 22.14 -2.97 -21.80
N SER A 22 22.00 -4.12 -21.17
CA SER A 22 21.81 -4.23 -19.72
C SER A 22 22.72 -5.30 -19.09
N ASP A 23 23.79 -5.68 -19.78
CA ASP A 23 24.77 -6.65 -19.28
C ASP A 23 25.47 -6.09 -18.05
N ARG A 24 25.58 -6.92 -16.99
CA ARG A 24 26.22 -6.55 -15.71
C ARG A 24 27.68 -6.10 -15.90
N ARG A 25 28.38 -6.68 -16.87
CA ARG A 25 29.79 -6.37 -17.18
C ARG A 25 30.00 -4.96 -17.74
N LEU A 26 28.93 -4.32 -18.19
CA LEU A 26 28.92 -2.94 -18.69
C LEU A 26 28.44 -1.92 -17.65
N LYS A 27 28.24 -2.36 -16.42
CA LYS A 27 27.68 -1.52 -15.33
C LYS A 27 28.62 -1.53 -14.13
N GLU A 28 28.78 -0.41 -13.52
CA GLU A 28 29.52 -0.19 -12.28
C GLU A 28 28.60 0.47 -11.23
N GLU A 29 29.03 0.55 -10.00
CA GLU A 29 28.28 1.20 -8.89
C GLU A 29 26.84 0.69 -8.75
N ILE A 30 26.65 -0.63 -8.93
CA ILE A 30 25.32 -1.25 -8.91
C ILE A 30 24.81 -1.29 -7.48
N ALA A 31 23.87 -0.41 -7.15
CA ALA A 31 23.18 -0.36 -5.87
C ALA A 31 21.68 -0.67 -6.06
N LYS A 32 21.07 -1.16 -4.98
CA LYS A 32 19.61 -1.32 -4.92
C LYS A 32 18.98 0.04 -4.72
N GLU A 33 17.95 0.32 -5.50
CA GLU A 33 17.12 1.51 -5.33
C GLU A 33 15.96 1.18 -4.40
N ASP A 34 15.71 2.04 -3.42
CA ASP A 34 14.68 1.89 -2.40
C ASP A 34 13.68 3.07 -2.45
N ASN A 35 12.57 2.95 -1.71
CA ASN A 35 11.53 3.98 -1.58
C ASN A 35 10.85 4.35 -2.90
N LEU A 36 10.81 3.39 -3.84
CA LEU A 36 10.21 3.61 -5.15
C LEU A 36 8.71 3.77 -5.09
N LEU A 37 8.04 2.99 -4.24
CA LEU A 37 6.59 3.06 -4.07
C LEU A 37 6.15 4.47 -3.62
N ASN A 38 6.80 5.02 -2.61
CA ASN A 38 6.46 6.35 -2.10
C ASN A 38 6.71 7.44 -3.16
N ARG A 39 7.79 7.33 -3.92
CA ARG A 39 8.10 8.27 -5.03
C ARG A 39 7.07 8.18 -6.14
N ILE A 40 6.62 6.96 -6.50
CA ILE A 40 5.55 6.74 -7.50
C ILE A 40 4.23 7.36 -7.03
N MET A 41 3.88 7.20 -5.75
CA MET A 41 2.63 7.72 -5.18
C MET A 41 2.58 9.26 -5.17
N ASN A 42 3.71 9.93 -5.32
CA ASN A 42 3.79 11.40 -5.44
C ASN A 42 3.80 11.89 -6.91
N LEU A 43 3.70 11.00 -7.89
CA LEU A 43 3.55 11.38 -9.29
C LEU A 43 2.09 11.66 -9.63
N GLU A 44 1.84 12.80 -10.26
CA GLU A 44 0.51 13.14 -10.77
C GLU A 44 0.41 12.82 -12.26
N VAL A 45 -0.53 11.96 -12.61
CA VAL A 45 -0.86 11.66 -14.00
C VAL A 45 -1.90 12.66 -14.48
N VAL A 46 -1.57 13.40 -15.54
CA VAL A 46 -2.38 14.50 -16.06
C VAL A 46 -2.83 14.28 -17.49
N ASN A 47 -3.94 14.88 -17.85
CA ASN A 47 -4.39 15.01 -19.23
C ASN A 47 -4.05 16.40 -19.76
N TYR A 48 -3.34 16.47 -20.87
CA TYR A 48 -2.89 17.74 -21.44
C TYR A 48 -3.06 17.80 -22.96
N ARG A 49 -2.87 18.97 -23.52
CA ARG A 49 -2.63 19.21 -24.96
C ARG A 49 -1.40 20.09 -25.11
N PHE A 50 -0.66 19.89 -26.16
CA PHE A 50 0.39 20.84 -26.52
C PHE A 50 -0.21 22.17 -26.97
N ILE A 51 0.47 23.26 -26.65
CA ILE A 51 0.10 24.60 -27.10
C ILE A 51 0.13 24.62 -28.62
N GLY A 52 -0.92 25.15 -29.25
CA GLY A 52 -1.08 25.18 -30.71
C GLY A 52 -1.82 23.96 -31.30
N GLU A 53 -2.24 23.01 -30.47
CA GLU A 53 -2.98 21.80 -30.89
C GLU A 53 -4.47 21.85 -30.47
N GLU A 54 -5.10 23.03 -30.44
CA GLU A 54 -6.49 23.21 -29.99
C GLU A 54 -7.50 22.43 -30.85
N LYS A 55 -7.13 22.12 -32.10
CA LYS A 55 -7.97 21.33 -33.03
C LYS A 55 -7.96 19.83 -32.77
N ARG A 56 -7.01 19.33 -31.98
CA ARG A 56 -7.00 17.92 -31.57
C ARG A 56 -8.14 17.64 -30.62
N GLN A 57 -8.98 16.68 -30.97
CA GLN A 57 -10.13 16.30 -30.12
C GLN A 57 -9.71 15.56 -28.85
N HIS A 58 -8.56 14.88 -28.86
CA HIS A 58 -8.09 14.06 -27.75
C HIS A 58 -7.00 14.78 -26.97
N LYS A 59 -7.09 14.69 -25.66
CA LYS A 59 -5.99 15.03 -24.76
C LYS A 59 -5.02 13.85 -24.66
N GLU A 60 -3.78 14.14 -24.44
CA GLU A 60 -2.76 13.13 -24.13
C GLU A 60 -2.70 12.88 -22.62
N LEU A 61 -2.35 11.67 -22.24
CA LEU A 61 -2.12 11.28 -20.86
C LEU A 61 -0.61 11.25 -20.60
N GLY A 62 -0.16 11.83 -19.52
CA GLY A 62 1.27 11.82 -19.18
C GLY A 62 1.58 12.52 -17.87
N LEU A 63 2.86 12.85 -17.71
CA LEU A 63 3.43 13.49 -16.53
C LEU A 63 4.04 14.83 -16.92
N ILE A 64 4.18 15.74 -15.96
CA ILE A 64 4.88 17.00 -16.15
C ILE A 64 6.35 16.83 -15.71
N ALA A 65 7.29 17.20 -16.57
CA ALA A 65 8.72 16.97 -16.33
C ALA A 65 9.23 17.68 -15.06
N GLN A 66 8.71 18.85 -14.77
CA GLN A 66 9.06 19.62 -13.57
C GLN A 66 8.63 18.91 -12.27
N ASP A 67 7.52 18.15 -12.30
CA ASP A 67 7.01 17.40 -11.15
C ASP A 67 7.73 16.05 -10.98
N VAL A 68 8.19 15.47 -12.10
CA VAL A 68 8.98 14.23 -12.11
C VAL A 68 10.41 14.46 -11.62
N GLU A 69 11.01 15.58 -11.97
CA GLU A 69 12.44 15.88 -11.72
C GLU A 69 12.87 15.74 -10.25
N PRO A 70 12.15 16.28 -9.26
CA PRO A 70 12.52 16.12 -7.85
C PRO A 70 12.40 14.69 -7.33
N LEU A 71 11.53 13.89 -7.94
CA LEU A 71 11.29 12.49 -7.57
C LEU A 71 12.26 11.53 -8.29
N PHE A 72 12.48 11.76 -9.57
CA PHE A 72 13.28 10.92 -10.46
C PHE A 72 14.17 11.78 -11.38
N PRO A 73 15.20 12.44 -10.86
CA PRO A 73 16.03 13.37 -11.65
C PRO A 73 16.70 12.69 -12.84
N SER A 74 17.03 11.40 -12.72
CA SER A 74 17.64 10.62 -13.83
C SER A 74 16.71 10.38 -15.02
N LEU A 75 15.42 10.62 -14.87
CA LEU A 75 14.43 10.47 -15.95
C LEU A 75 14.19 11.76 -16.72
N VAL A 76 14.64 12.89 -16.21
CA VAL A 76 14.43 14.20 -16.83
C VAL A 76 15.71 14.66 -17.48
N THR A 77 15.59 15.07 -18.74
CA THR A 77 16.68 15.69 -19.48
C THR A 77 16.26 17.09 -19.91
N GLU A 78 17.21 18.02 -19.87
CA GLU A 78 17.03 19.39 -20.30
C GLU A 78 17.80 19.61 -21.60
N GLN A 79 17.15 20.20 -22.59
CA GLN A 79 17.75 20.49 -23.88
C GLN A 79 17.35 21.89 -24.38
N HIS A 80 18.22 22.51 -25.18
CA HIS A 80 17.91 23.74 -25.88
C HIS A 80 17.20 23.42 -27.20
N ASP A 81 16.20 24.23 -27.55
CA ASP A 81 15.50 24.19 -28.82
C ASP A 81 15.28 25.65 -29.28
N ASP A 82 15.80 25.98 -30.45
CA ASP A 82 15.80 27.36 -30.99
C ASP A 82 14.39 27.94 -31.23
N ARG A 83 13.37 27.12 -31.15
CA ARG A 83 11.96 27.56 -31.24
C ARG A 83 11.44 28.22 -29.98
N TYR A 84 12.16 28.11 -28.87
CA TYR A 84 11.75 28.58 -27.56
C TYR A 84 12.86 29.40 -26.91
N ASP A 85 12.48 30.37 -26.10
CA ASP A 85 13.40 31.21 -25.31
C ASP A 85 13.78 30.59 -23.95
N PHE A 86 13.31 29.35 -23.70
CA PHE A 86 13.60 28.55 -22.51
C PHE A 86 14.07 27.15 -22.89
N LYS A 87 14.78 26.50 -21.99
CA LYS A 87 15.17 25.10 -22.17
C LYS A 87 13.99 24.16 -21.91
N ILE A 88 13.83 23.17 -22.80
CA ILE A 88 12.76 22.19 -22.72
C ILE A 88 13.20 21.01 -21.88
N LYS A 89 12.33 20.57 -20.97
CA LYS A 89 12.49 19.33 -20.21
C LYS A 89 11.74 18.19 -20.87
N SER A 90 12.39 17.04 -20.97
CA SER A 90 11.83 15.81 -21.53
C SER A 90 11.90 14.68 -20.52
N ILE A 91 10.94 13.74 -20.58
CA ILE A 91 10.84 12.59 -19.68
C ILE A 91 11.21 11.30 -20.42
N GLY A 92 12.10 10.51 -19.84
CA GLY A 92 12.43 9.17 -20.32
C GLY A 92 11.42 8.11 -19.86
N TYR A 93 10.29 8.01 -20.52
CA TYR A 93 9.18 7.13 -20.15
C TYR A 93 9.54 5.64 -20.11
N ASN A 94 10.54 5.19 -20.87
CA ASN A 94 10.94 3.77 -20.93
C ASN A 94 11.38 3.20 -19.57
N SER A 95 11.87 4.03 -18.67
CA SER A 95 12.35 3.59 -17.35
C SER A 95 11.22 3.39 -16.33
N PHE A 96 10.02 3.88 -16.59
CA PHE A 96 8.90 3.73 -15.64
C PHE A 96 8.50 2.27 -15.41
N GLY A 97 8.67 1.39 -16.41
CA GLY A 97 8.46 -0.04 -16.24
C GLY A 97 9.36 -0.65 -15.15
N VAL A 98 10.63 -0.27 -15.12
CA VAL A 98 11.60 -0.74 -14.10
C VAL A 98 11.24 -0.17 -12.72
N ILE A 99 10.87 1.10 -12.65
CA ILE A 99 10.42 1.77 -11.42
C ILE A 99 9.16 1.10 -10.88
N ALA A 100 8.19 0.80 -11.75
CA ALA A 100 6.96 0.09 -11.37
C ALA A 100 7.25 -1.30 -10.79
N ILE A 101 8.19 -2.06 -11.36
CA ILE A 101 8.62 -3.36 -10.81
C ILE A 101 9.14 -3.21 -9.37
N GLY A 102 9.94 -2.18 -9.10
CA GLY A 102 10.43 -1.90 -7.75
C GLY A 102 9.29 -1.52 -6.79
N GLY A 103 8.43 -0.59 -7.20
CA GLY A 103 7.29 -0.15 -6.41
C GLY A 103 6.29 -1.28 -6.10
N ILE A 104 6.00 -2.17 -7.06
CA ILE A 104 5.16 -3.35 -6.85
C ILE A 104 5.77 -4.30 -5.81
N LYS A 105 7.10 -4.51 -5.84
CA LYS A 105 7.77 -5.34 -4.83
C LYS A 105 7.67 -4.74 -3.43
N GLU A 106 7.87 -3.44 -3.30
CA GLU A 106 7.72 -2.72 -2.03
C GLU A 106 6.27 -2.79 -1.52
N LEU A 107 5.29 -2.56 -2.39
CA LEU A 107 3.87 -2.68 -2.06
C LEU A 107 3.52 -4.09 -1.57
N LYS A 108 4.02 -5.13 -2.27
CA LYS A 108 3.81 -6.50 -1.84
C LYS A 108 4.39 -6.77 -0.45
N GLN A 109 5.60 -6.32 -0.17
CA GLN A 109 6.22 -6.49 1.15
C GLN A 109 5.41 -5.79 2.26
N GLN A 110 4.94 -4.56 2.03
CA GLN A 110 4.11 -3.83 2.98
C GLN A 110 2.77 -4.52 3.21
N THR A 111 2.13 -5.00 2.13
CA THR A 111 0.84 -5.71 2.20
C THR A 111 0.97 -7.04 2.93
N ASP A 112 2.03 -7.82 2.67
CA ASP A 112 2.29 -9.08 3.36
C ASP A 112 2.48 -8.83 4.86
N ALA A 113 3.32 -7.87 5.24
CA ALA A 113 3.57 -7.52 6.64
C ALA A 113 2.30 -7.06 7.37
N ALA A 114 1.49 -6.20 6.75
CA ALA A 114 0.22 -5.74 7.30
C ALA A 114 -0.78 -6.91 7.45
N THR A 115 -0.84 -7.80 6.47
CA THR A 115 -1.70 -8.97 6.49
C THR A 115 -1.31 -9.95 7.62
N ASP A 116 -0.02 -10.19 7.80
CA ASP A 116 0.47 -11.08 8.86
C ASP A 116 0.23 -10.47 10.24
N SER A 117 0.40 -9.16 10.41
CA SER A 117 0.04 -8.45 11.65
C SER A 117 -1.44 -8.60 11.97
N LEU A 118 -2.32 -8.35 11.00
CA LEU A 118 -3.77 -8.48 11.17
C LEU A 118 -4.19 -9.93 11.47
N ARG A 119 -3.53 -10.91 10.90
CA ARG A 119 -3.79 -12.34 11.19
C ARG A 119 -3.41 -12.68 12.64
N ALA A 120 -2.27 -12.16 13.12
CA ALA A 120 -1.83 -12.36 14.49
C ALA A 120 -2.81 -11.74 15.49
N GLU A 121 -3.23 -10.48 15.24
CA GLU A 121 -4.22 -9.78 16.05
C GLU A 121 -5.57 -10.50 16.06
N ASN A 122 -6.06 -10.91 14.90
CA ASN A 122 -7.31 -11.68 14.80
C ASN A 122 -7.26 -13.01 15.57
N LYS A 123 -6.08 -13.67 15.59
CA LYS A 123 -5.90 -14.88 16.38
C LYS A 123 -5.97 -14.58 17.88
N ALA A 124 -5.27 -13.55 18.34
CA ALA A 124 -5.29 -13.13 19.74
C ALA A 124 -6.70 -12.76 20.21
N LEU A 125 -7.42 -11.94 19.44
CA LEU A 125 -8.81 -11.56 19.73
C LEU A 125 -9.76 -12.77 19.77
N LYS A 126 -9.57 -13.78 18.95
CA LYS A 126 -10.38 -15.01 19.00
C LYS A 126 -10.14 -15.82 20.27
N GLU A 127 -8.91 -15.90 20.75
CA GLU A 127 -8.59 -16.57 22.03
C GLU A 127 -9.19 -15.80 23.21
N GLU A 128 -9.04 -14.48 23.26
CA GLU A 128 -9.65 -13.64 24.27
C GLU A 128 -11.18 -13.76 24.30
N LEU A 129 -11.80 -13.78 23.14
CA LEU A 129 -13.26 -13.97 23.00
C LEU A 129 -13.71 -15.34 23.54
N LYS A 130 -12.89 -16.37 23.37
CA LYS A 130 -13.16 -17.69 23.91
C LYS A 130 -13.05 -17.73 25.42
N GLU A 131 -12.03 -17.09 25.99
CA GLU A 131 -11.85 -16.98 27.44
C GLU A 131 -13.03 -16.20 28.08
N LEU A 132 -13.38 -15.05 27.50
CA LEU A 132 -14.49 -14.23 27.97
C LEU A 132 -15.84 -14.98 27.93
N LYS A 133 -16.08 -15.78 26.90
CA LYS A 133 -17.29 -16.64 26.84
C LYS A 133 -17.29 -17.68 27.96
N ASN A 134 -16.16 -18.31 28.25
CA ASN A 134 -16.06 -19.26 29.34
C ASN A 134 -16.32 -18.60 30.71
N GLU A 135 -15.75 -17.41 30.94
CA GLU A 135 -16.02 -16.65 32.15
C GLU A 135 -17.50 -16.27 32.28
N MET A 136 -18.12 -15.85 31.19
CA MET A 136 -19.55 -15.53 31.16
C MET A 136 -20.41 -16.75 31.50
N GLU A 137 -20.10 -17.95 31.04
CA GLU A 137 -20.81 -19.17 31.41
C GLU A 137 -20.65 -19.51 32.91
N ILE A 138 -19.46 -19.30 33.47
CA ILE A 138 -19.22 -19.49 34.92
C ILE A 138 -20.05 -18.51 35.73
N VAL A 139 -20.11 -17.24 35.30
CA VAL A 139 -20.91 -16.20 36.01
C VAL A 139 -22.39 -16.53 35.93
N LYS A 140 -22.90 -16.97 34.78
CA LYS A 140 -24.31 -17.41 34.64
C LYS A 140 -24.63 -18.59 35.56
N ALA A 141 -23.76 -19.58 35.64
CA ALA A 141 -23.96 -20.72 36.56
C ALA A 141 -24.01 -20.30 38.03
N ARG A 142 -23.12 -19.34 38.43
CA ARG A 142 -23.14 -18.78 39.79
C ARG A 142 -24.44 -18.01 40.06
N LEU A 143 -24.90 -17.20 39.12
CA LEU A 143 -26.14 -16.42 39.27
C LEU A 143 -27.35 -17.35 39.44
N THR A 144 -27.43 -18.41 38.66
CA THR A 144 -28.50 -19.43 38.81
C THR A 144 -28.46 -20.07 40.20
N ASN A 145 -27.29 -20.37 40.74
CA ASN A 145 -27.13 -20.95 42.05
C ASN A 145 -27.58 -19.97 43.17
N VAL A 146 -27.28 -18.67 43.04
CA VAL A 146 -27.73 -17.65 43.96
C VAL A 146 -29.29 -17.57 43.98
N GLY A 147 -29.93 -17.54 42.83
CA GLY A 147 -31.39 -17.52 42.71
C GLY A 147 -32.03 -18.72 43.41
N THR A 148 -31.48 -19.93 43.26
CA THR A 148 -32.01 -21.12 43.97
C THR A 148 -31.77 -21.06 45.49
N GLN A 149 -30.74 -20.38 45.97
CA GLN A 149 -30.51 -20.16 47.40
C GLN A 149 -31.51 -19.16 48.00
N GLU A 150 -31.82 -18.08 47.27
CA GLU A 150 -32.83 -17.10 47.67
C GLU A 150 -34.21 -17.72 47.80
N GLU A 151 -34.62 -18.58 46.82
CA GLU A 151 -35.88 -19.32 46.88
C GLU A 151 -35.93 -20.25 48.11
N ARG A 152 -34.82 -20.90 48.46
CA ARG A 152 -34.74 -21.75 49.66
C ARG A 152 -34.81 -20.95 50.94
N LEU A 153 -34.18 -19.78 50.99
CA LEU A 153 -34.23 -18.89 52.13
C LEU A 153 -35.66 -18.39 52.41
N ALA A 154 -36.34 -17.90 51.37
CA ALA A 154 -37.75 -17.47 51.47
C ALA A 154 -38.65 -18.58 51.99
N ARG A 155 -38.45 -19.83 51.53
CA ARG A 155 -39.22 -20.99 52.03
C ARG A 155 -38.92 -21.36 53.47
N LEU A 156 -37.70 -21.14 53.96
CA LEU A 156 -37.35 -21.33 55.36
C LEU A 156 -37.95 -20.25 56.25
N GLU A 157 -37.99 -19.02 55.79
CA GLU A 157 -38.62 -17.89 56.47
C GLU A 157 -40.13 -18.15 56.65
N GLU A 158 -40.82 -18.59 55.62
CA GLU A 158 -42.24 -19.01 55.71
C GLU A 158 -42.47 -20.11 56.76
N LEU A 159 -41.58 -21.11 56.82
CA LEU A 159 -41.67 -22.20 57.77
C LEU A 159 -41.44 -21.73 59.22
N VAL A 160 -40.52 -20.79 59.43
CA VAL A 160 -40.26 -20.22 60.76
C VAL A 160 -41.45 -19.42 61.25
N GLU A 161 -42.04 -18.55 60.40
CA GLU A 161 -43.27 -17.81 60.76
C GLU A 161 -44.45 -18.74 61.08
N ALA A 162 -44.56 -19.90 60.42
CA ALA A 162 -45.61 -20.85 60.70
C ALA A 162 -45.42 -21.64 62.02
N ILE A 163 -44.23 -21.60 62.64
CA ILE A 163 -43.88 -22.31 63.86
C ILE A 163 -43.97 -21.41 65.07
N GLU A 164 -43.87 -20.05 64.88
CA GLU A 164 -44.02 -19.11 65.99
C GLU A 164 -45.47 -19.15 66.54
N PRO A 165 -45.68 -19.54 67.79
CA PRO A 165 -47.02 -19.54 68.37
C PRO A 165 -47.48 -18.12 68.55
N GLY A 166 -48.58 -17.76 67.92
CA GLY A 166 -49.25 -16.44 68.21
C GLY A 166 -49.46 -16.25 69.69
N GLU A 167 -48.96 -15.12 70.15
CA GLU A 167 -49.24 -14.63 71.50
C GLU A 167 -50.73 -14.38 71.73
#